data_7134a041584746b7b95a2a83a2f948ac
#
_entry.id   7134a041584746b7b95a2a83a2f948ac
#
_cell.length_a   1.000
_cell.length_b   1.000
_cell.length_c   1.000
_cell.angle_alpha   90.00
_cell.angle_beta   90.00
_cell.angle_gamma   90.00
#
_symmetry.space_group_name_H-M   'P 1'
#
loop_
_entity.id
_entity.type
_entity.pdbx_description
1 polymer ?
#
loop_
_entity_poly.entity_id
_entity_poly.type
_entity_poly.pdbx_seq_one_letter_code
_entity_poly.pdbx_strand_id
1 'polypeptide(L)'
;MTAVEGGRWQVTRRSVAWENRWYRLLHDEVLLPDGSMIDYYLSDRPDIAIVLAVTDDDQVLLVSQYRHGAGGTTIELPGGTFPPGESP
;
A
#
# COMPACT_ATOMS: atom_id res chain seq x y z
N MET A 1 23.32 -13.02 3.38
CA MET A 1 22.29 -13.44 2.42
C MET A 1 22.36 -12.51 1.21
N THR A 2 22.42 -13.07 0.02
CA THR A 2 22.43 -12.30 -1.22
C THR A 2 21.04 -12.28 -1.81
N ALA A 3 20.51 -11.08 -2.02
CA ALA A 3 19.23 -10.93 -2.71
C ALA A 3 19.45 -11.05 -4.23
N VAL A 4 18.58 -11.78 -4.89
CA VAL A 4 18.54 -11.83 -6.36
C VAL A 4 17.55 -10.78 -6.82
N GLU A 5 18.05 -9.79 -7.55
CA GLU A 5 17.21 -8.76 -8.13
C GLU A 5 16.62 -9.26 -9.45
N GLY A 6 15.29 -9.35 -9.53
CA GLY A 6 14.59 -9.60 -10.77
C GLY A 6 14.61 -8.37 -11.67
N GLY A 7 14.34 -8.55 -12.95
CA GLY A 7 14.20 -7.46 -13.89
C GLY A 7 13.04 -6.53 -13.50
N ARG A 8 13.13 -5.29 -13.94
CA ARG A 8 12.11 -4.28 -13.66
C ARG A 8 10.88 -4.51 -14.55
N TRP A 9 9.70 -4.43 -13.95
CA TRP A 9 8.44 -4.41 -14.68
C TRP A 9 8.19 -3.02 -15.24
N GLN A 10 7.71 -2.96 -16.47
CA GLN A 10 7.52 -1.68 -17.14
C GLN A 10 6.04 -1.46 -17.45
N VAL A 11 5.47 -0.37 -16.92
CA VAL A 11 4.10 0.03 -17.25
C VAL A 11 4.11 0.65 -18.64
N THR A 12 3.41 0.03 -19.59
CA THR A 12 3.27 0.55 -20.95
C THR A 12 2.03 1.40 -21.11
N ARG A 13 0.99 1.13 -20.33
CA ARG A 13 -0.24 1.90 -20.32
C ARG A 13 -0.91 1.79 -18.95
N ARG A 14 -1.40 2.92 -18.45
CA ARG A 14 -2.17 2.97 -17.21
C ARG A 14 -3.50 3.67 -17.46
N SER A 15 -4.56 3.11 -16.93
CA SER A 15 -5.90 3.69 -17.00
C SER A 15 -6.65 3.46 -15.69
N VAL A 16 -7.71 4.22 -15.48
CA VAL A 16 -8.60 4.01 -14.33
C VAL A 16 -9.62 2.97 -14.72
N ALA A 17 -9.63 1.81 -14.04
CA ALA A 17 -10.58 0.76 -14.30
C ALA A 17 -11.93 1.04 -13.62
N TRP A 18 -11.89 1.62 -12.43
CA TRP A 18 -13.08 1.97 -11.67
C TRP A 18 -12.74 3.00 -10.61
N GLU A 19 -13.63 3.94 -10.32
CA GLU A 19 -13.42 4.89 -9.23
C GLU A 19 -14.73 5.42 -8.67
N ASN A 20 -14.66 5.83 -7.43
CA ASN A 20 -15.64 6.69 -6.79
C ASN A 20 -14.88 7.73 -5.95
N ARG A 21 -15.57 8.50 -5.13
CA ARG A 21 -14.93 9.57 -4.34
C ARG A 21 -13.98 9.06 -3.25
N TRP A 22 -14.03 7.76 -2.92
CA TRP A 22 -13.19 7.18 -1.86
C TRP A 22 -12.13 6.22 -2.37
N TYR A 23 -12.31 5.68 -3.60
CA TYR A 23 -11.49 4.58 -4.07
C TYR A 23 -11.24 4.69 -5.57
N ARG A 24 -10.02 4.42 -5.97
CA ARG A 24 -9.63 4.33 -7.37
C ARG A 24 -8.88 3.03 -7.62
N LEU A 25 -9.37 2.27 -8.60
CA LEU A 25 -8.72 1.06 -9.08
C LEU A 25 -8.05 1.36 -10.42
N LEU A 26 -6.74 1.17 -10.48
CA LEU A 26 -5.97 1.35 -11.70
C LEU A 26 -5.79 0.02 -12.42
N HIS A 27 -5.76 0.10 -13.75
CA HIS A 27 -5.41 -1.01 -14.62
C HIS A 27 -4.13 -0.65 -15.36
N ASP A 28 -3.10 -1.47 -15.17
CA ASP A 28 -1.82 -1.35 -15.86
C ASP A 28 -1.66 -2.48 -16.86
N GLU A 29 -1.21 -2.12 -18.07
CA GLU A 29 -0.63 -3.06 -19.01
C GLU A 29 0.87 -3.06 -18.76
N VAL A 30 1.42 -4.22 -18.40
CA VAL A 30 2.78 -4.32 -17.88
C VAL A 30 3.60 -5.25 -18.74
N LEU A 31 4.77 -4.76 -19.18
CA LEU A 31 5.77 -5.58 -19.87
C LEU A 31 6.70 -6.19 -18.83
N LEU A 32 6.75 -7.52 -18.83
CA LEU A 32 7.62 -8.28 -17.95
C LEU A 32 9.03 -8.42 -18.52
N PRO A 33 10.01 -8.75 -17.68
CA PRO A 33 11.40 -8.91 -18.16
C PRO A 33 11.58 -9.97 -19.23
N ASP A 34 10.70 -10.98 -19.30
CA ASP A 34 10.74 -12.03 -20.32
C ASP A 34 10.07 -11.64 -21.65
N GLY A 35 9.58 -10.39 -21.76
CA GLY A 35 8.92 -9.87 -22.94
C GLY A 35 7.41 -10.14 -23.01
N SER A 36 6.85 -10.85 -22.05
CA SER A 36 5.40 -11.05 -21.99
C SER A 36 4.67 -9.83 -21.45
N MET A 37 3.38 -9.73 -21.78
CA MET A 37 2.51 -8.66 -21.30
C MET A 37 1.48 -9.24 -20.34
N ILE A 38 1.21 -8.55 -19.26
CA ILE A 38 0.16 -8.90 -18.33
C ILE A 38 -0.70 -7.67 -18.00
N ASP A 39 -1.93 -7.95 -17.57
CA ASP A 39 -2.78 -6.94 -16.94
C ASP A 39 -2.58 -6.99 -15.43
N TYR A 40 -2.39 -5.84 -14.82
CA TYR A 40 -2.21 -5.73 -13.38
C TYR A 40 -3.14 -4.67 -12.82
N TYR A 41 -3.83 -5.01 -11.75
CA TYR A 41 -4.77 -4.08 -11.10
C TYR A 41 -4.23 -3.70 -9.72
N LEU A 42 -4.25 -2.41 -9.43
CA LEU A 42 -3.78 -1.90 -8.16
C LEU A 42 -4.69 -0.81 -7.61
N SER A 43 -4.73 -0.73 -6.29
CA SER A 43 -5.43 0.34 -5.59
C SER A 43 -4.57 1.59 -5.57
N ASP A 44 -5.12 2.70 -6.07
CA ASP A 44 -4.48 4.01 -5.95
C ASP A 44 -4.94 4.65 -4.64
N ARG A 45 -4.06 4.61 -3.65
CA ARG A 45 -4.37 5.10 -2.30
C ARG A 45 -3.32 6.08 -1.84
N PRO A 46 -3.69 7.03 -0.94
CA PRO A 46 -2.71 7.91 -0.32
C PRO A 46 -1.67 7.11 0.46
N ASP A 47 -0.49 7.68 0.57
CA ASP A 47 0.54 7.13 1.43
C ASP A 47 0.08 7.12 2.88
N ILE A 48 0.58 6.15 3.62
CA ILE A 48 0.32 6.03 5.06
C ILE A 48 1.62 6.10 5.83
N ALA A 49 1.54 6.62 7.06
CA ALA A 49 2.60 6.54 8.03
C ALA A 49 2.16 5.63 9.15
N ILE A 50 3.05 4.75 9.59
CA ILE A 50 2.84 3.87 10.73
C ILE A 50 3.86 4.26 11.80
N VAL A 51 3.40 4.40 13.04
CA VAL A 51 4.23 4.85 14.16
C VAL A 51 4.54 3.67 15.07
N LEU A 52 5.82 3.43 15.32
CA LEU A 52 6.26 2.56 16.41
C LEU A 52 6.61 3.42 17.61
N ALA A 53 5.69 3.53 18.55
CA ALA A 53 5.88 4.31 19.76
C ALA A 53 6.31 3.39 20.90
N VAL A 54 7.50 3.65 21.43
CA VAL A 54 8.07 2.88 22.54
C VAL A 54 8.18 3.78 23.76
N THR A 55 7.62 3.33 24.87
CA THR A 55 7.68 4.07 26.13
C THR A 55 9.03 3.92 26.82
N ASP A 56 9.28 4.71 27.87
CA ASP A 56 10.53 4.67 28.61
C ASP A 56 10.75 3.32 29.33
N ASP A 57 9.67 2.57 29.59
CA ASP A 57 9.71 1.23 30.19
C ASP A 57 9.59 0.10 29.15
N ASP A 58 9.98 0.37 27.91
CA ASP A 58 10.02 -0.60 26.79
C ASP A 58 8.65 -1.21 26.41
N GLN A 59 7.58 -0.44 26.60
CA GLN A 59 6.26 -0.83 26.13
C GLN A 59 5.99 -0.26 24.74
N VAL A 60 5.27 -1.03 23.92
CA VAL A 60 4.86 -0.58 22.58
C VAL A 60 3.39 -0.19 22.63
N LEU A 61 3.08 1.01 22.12
CA LEU A 61 1.71 1.49 22.02
C LEU A 61 1.00 0.82 20.84
N LEU A 62 -0.11 0.16 21.13
CA LEU A 62 -0.99 -0.42 20.13
C LEU A 62 -2.38 0.20 20.23
N VAL A 63 -3.11 0.21 19.11
CA VAL A 63 -4.49 0.67 19.07
C VAL A 63 -5.41 -0.48 18.70
N SER A 64 -6.59 -0.52 19.31
CA SER A 64 -7.65 -1.45 18.97
C SER A 64 -8.66 -0.71 18.11
N GLN A 65 -8.96 -1.25 16.95
CA GLN A 65 -9.82 -0.56 15.99
C GLN A 65 -10.68 -1.54 15.22
N TYR A 66 -11.95 -1.18 15.03
CA TYR A 66 -12.82 -1.95 14.14
C TYR A 66 -12.38 -1.72 12.69
N ARG A 67 -12.13 -2.82 11.97
CA ARG A 67 -11.82 -2.83 10.54
C ARG A 67 -12.89 -3.59 9.79
N HIS A 68 -13.71 -2.87 9.04
CA HIS A 68 -14.84 -3.48 8.34
C HIS A 68 -14.40 -4.54 7.34
N GLY A 69 -13.32 -4.31 6.59
CA GLY A 69 -12.79 -5.27 5.63
C GLY A 69 -12.27 -6.55 6.25
N ALA A 70 -11.83 -6.50 7.51
CA ALA A 70 -11.43 -7.69 8.27
C ALA A 70 -12.61 -8.36 8.99
N GLY A 71 -13.76 -7.71 9.03
CA GLY A 71 -14.95 -8.23 9.69
C GLY A 71 -14.91 -8.17 11.20
N GLY A 72 -14.03 -7.39 11.81
CA GLY A 72 -13.89 -7.34 13.25
C GLY A 72 -12.86 -6.32 13.71
N THR A 73 -12.57 -6.40 15.01
CA THR A 73 -11.59 -5.53 15.67
C THR A 73 -10.19 -6.11 15.52
N THR A 74 -9.24 -5.27 15.13
CA THR A 74 -7.83 -5.61 15.03
C THR A 74 -7.01 -4.80 16.02
N ILE A 75 -5.85 -5.33 16.39
CA ILE A 75 -4.87 -4.65 17.22
C ILE A 75 -3.68 -4.32 16.32
N GLU A 76 -3.32 -3.06 16.25
CA GLU A 76 -2.35 -2.58 15.27
C GLU A 76 -1.53 -1.42 15.80
N LEU A 77 -0.42 -1.13 15.13
CA LEU A 77 0.34 0.08 15.37
C LEU A 77 -0.47 1.30 14.94
N PRO A 78 -0.34 2.44 15.63
CA PRO A 78 -0.99 3.68 15.18
C PRO A 78 -0.51 4.07 13.79
N GLY A 79 -1.43 4.55 12.96
CA GLY A 79 -1.09 4.98 11.62
C GLY A 79 -2.16 5.90 11.05
N GLY A 80 -1.83 6.53 9.96
CA GLY A 80 -2.74 7.43 9.26
C GLY A 80 -2.22 7.80 7.89
N THR A 81 -3.10 8.36 7.08
CA THR A 81 -2.75 8.88 5.77
C THR A 81 -2.14 10.27 5.90
N PHE A 82 -1.30 10.62 4.94
CA PHE A 82 -0.77 11.98 4.83
C PHE A 82 -0.86 12.47 3.38
N PRO A 83 -0.99 13.80 3.17
CA PRO A 83 -1.12 14.36 1.83
C PRO A 83 0.15 14.16 0.99
N PRO A 84 0.03 14.12 -0.36
CA PRO A 84 1.19 14.08 -1.24
C PRO A 84 2.15 15.25 -0.96
N GLY A 85 3.45 14.94 -0.92
CA GLY A 85 4.50 15.93 -0.67
C GLY A 85 4.74 16.28 0.79
N GLU A 86 3.92 15.78 1.71
CA GLU A 86 4.14 15.91 3.16
C GLU A 86 5.07 14.79 3.63
N SER A 87 5.99 15.12 4.52
CA SER A 87 6.88 14.13 5.14
C SER A 87 6.15 13.42 6.29
N PRO A 88 6.30 12.10 6.41
CA PRO A 88 5.72 11.37 7.54
C PRO A 88 6.30 11.73 8.89
#